data_2ebe8fa1b417f54a32f61b61957c486e
#
_entry.id   2ebe8fa1b417f54a32f61b61957c486e
#
_cell.length_a   1.000
_cell.length_b   1.000
_cell.length_c   1.000
_cell.angle_alpha   90.00
_cell.angle_beta   90.00
_cell.angle_gamma   90.00
#
_symmetry.space_group_name_H-M   'P 1'
#
loop_
_entity.id
_entity.type
_entity.pdbx_description
1 polymer ?
#
loop_
_entity_poly.entity_id
_entity_poly.type
_entity_poly.pdbx_seq_one_letter_code
_entity_poly.pdbx_strand_id
1 'polypeptide(L)'
;MGLRPFNIFEFPISIRALTDQRRFICTNFHFAYTRQYDALHIDSLTLPQGSIIAVIGHNGAGKSTFARCLCGLEKHCKGVVNINGNQYNRKQRLSLCYMVMQDVNHQLFTESTEEEMLLSMKEPNTSQAGRILQRLDLFQFKDRHPMALSGGQKQRVAIATALISDREILVFDEPTSGLDLQHMQEVANELTAIQDMGKTSLVITHDYELIVSCCTYVLHLEDGKIQEQYVLDEKGIQRLKTFFMKTR
;
A
#
# COMPACT_ATOMS: atom_id res chain seq x y z
N MET A 1 15.98 -19.81 8.92
CA MET A 1 15.07 -20.06 7.77
C MET A 1 13.63 -19.92 8.29
N GLY A 2 12.96 -18.80 8.00
CA GLY A 2 11.57 -18.57 8.40
C GLY A 2 10.61 -19.18 7.38
N LEU A 3 10.35 -20.48 7.49
CA LEU A 3 9.30 -21.11 6.69
C LEU A 3 7.92 -20.57 7.15
N ARG A 4 7.06 -20.23 6.20
CA ARG A 4 5.66 -19.89 6.51
C ARG A 4 4.95 -21.09 7.12
N PRO A 5 4.07 -20.90 8.14
CA PRO A 5 3.37 -22.00 8.76
C PRO A 5 2.48 -22.74 7.74
N PHE A 6 2.33 -24.04 7.92
CA PHE A 6 1.51 -24.90 7.04
C PHE A 6 0.03 -24.45 7.04
N ASN A 7 -0.43 -23.90 8.18
CA ASN A 7 -1.76 -23.31 8.32
C ASN A 7 -1.61 -21.81 8.58
N ILE A 8 -1.89 -20.99 7.56
CA ILE A 8 -1.78 -19.52 7.66
C ILE A 8 -2.66 -18.92 8.77
N PHE A 9 -3.72 -19.61 9.21
CA PHE A 9 -4.63 -19.13 10.27
C PHE A 9 -4.08 -19.33 11.69
N GLU A 10 -2.95 -20.01 11.85
CA GLU A 10 -2.21 -20.14 13.11
C GLU A 10 -1.17 -19.03 13.31
N PHE A 11 -1.02 -18.13 12.33
CA PHE A 11 -0.10 -17.01 12.44
C PHE A 11 -0.51 -16.07 13.58
N PRO A 12 0.45 -15.56 14.38
CA PRO A 12 0.17 -14.62 15.47
C PRO A 12 -0.55 -13.37 14.94
N ILE A 13 -1.67 -13.04 15.56
CA ILE A 13 -2.50 -11.90 15.18
C ILE A 13 -2.13 -10.70 16.05
N SER A 14 -1.80 -9.57 15.43
CA SER A 14 -1.58 -8.30 16.10
C SER A 14 -2.77 -7.38 15.86
N ILE A 15 -3.73 -7.35 16.81
CA ILE A 15 -4.85 -6.41 16.73
C ILE A 15 -4.36 -5.02 17.12
N ARG A 16 -4.41 -4.09 16.18
CA ARG A 16 -4.08 -2.68 16.39
C ARG A 16 -5.36 -1.84 16.32
N ALA A 17 -5.53 -0.95 17.28
CA ALA A 17 -6.66 -0.03 17.27
C ALA A 17 -6.49 1.05 16.18
N LEU A 18 -7.61 1.56 15.68
CA LEU A 18 -7.63 2.80 14.92
C LEU A 18 -7.29 3.94 15.89
N THR A 19 -6.16 4.58 15.67
CA THR A 19 -5.67 5.68 16.53
C THR A 19 -6.28 7.02 16.18
N ASP A 20 -6.80 7.17 14.94
CA ASP A 20 -7.32 8.41 14.40
C ASP A 20 -8.80 8.29 14.02
N GLN A 21 -9.63 9.22 14.48
CA GLN A 21 -11.05 9.27 14.10
C GLN A 21 -11.28 10.06 12.80
N ARG A 22 -10.26 10.77 12.29
CA ARG A 22 -10.34 11.50 11.04
C ARG A 22 -10.59 10.52 9.88
N ARG A 23 -11.29 11.02 8.87
CA ARG A 23 -11.63 10.24 7.68
C ARG A 23 -11.26 11.03 6.43
N PHE A 24 -10.93 10.32 5.37
CA PHE A 24 -10.94 10.91 4.04
C PHE A 24 -12.03 10.24 3.20
N ILE A 25 -12.58 11.01 2.26
CA ILE A 25 -13.72 10.61 1.45
C ILE A 25 -13.32 10.63 -0.01
N CYS A 26 -13.50 9.51 -0.69
CA CYS A 26 -13.39 9.38 -2.14
C CYS A 26 -14.79 9.49 -2.74
N THR A 27 -14.98 10.36 -3.74
CA THR A 27 -16.25 10.50 -4.42
C THR A 27 -16.10 10.41 -5.94
N ASN A 28 -17.08 9.81 -6.62
CA ASN A 28 -17.16 9.68 -8.08
C ASN A 28 -15.92 8.99 -8.69
N PHE A 29 -15.44 7.93 -8.08
CA PHE A 29 -14.36 7.10 -8.63
C PHE A 29 -14.93 6.13 -9.65
N HIS A 30 -15.18 6.65 -10.86
CA HIS A 30 -15.64 5.86 -12.00
C HIS A 30 -14.54 5.83 -13.05
N PHE A 31 -14.24 4.62 -13.54
CA PHE A 31 -13.19 4.41 -14.53
C PHE A 31 -13.48 3.18 -15.40
N ALA A 32 -13.32 3.35 -16.71
CA ALA A 32 -13.42 2.29 -17.69
C ALA A 32 -12.19 2.29 -18.61
N TYR A 33 -11.60 1.12 -18.83
CA TYR A 33 -10.51 0.96 -19.81
C TYR A 33 -10.99 1.07 -21.24
N THR A 34 -12.21 0.61 -21.49
CA THR A 34 -12.88 0.69 -22.79
C THR A 34 -14.33 1.13 -22.59
N ARG A 35 -15.01 1.51 -23.67
CA ARG A 35 -16.45 1.89 -23.60
C ARG A 35 -17.36 0.74 -23.12
N GLN A 36 -16.89 -0.50 -23.16
CA GLN A 36 -17.69 -1.70 -22.85
C GLN A 36 -17.34 -2.32 -21.48
N TYR A 37 -16.24 -1.90 -20.83
CA TYR A 37 -15.78 -2.49 -19.58
C TYR A 37 -15.58 -1.41 -18.52
N ASP A 38 -16.55 -1.33 -17.61
CA ASP A 38 -16.50 -0.48 -16.42
C ASP A 38 -15.67 -1.17 -15.34
N ALA A 39 -14.44 -0.69 -15.13
CA ALA A 39 -13.46 -1.33 -14.26
C ALA A 39 -13.55 -0.84 -12.81
N LEU A 40 -14.20 0.31 -12.56
CA LEU A 40 -14.37 0.89 -11.25
C LEU A 40 -15.63 1.75 -11.21
N HIS A 41 -16.48 1.51 -10.21
CA HIS A 41 -17.71 2.25 -9.98
C HIS A 41 -17.94 2.45 -8.47
N ILE A 42 -17.37 3.55 -7.92
CA ILE A 42 -17.48 3.90 -6.51
C ILE A 42 -18.01 5.33 -6.41
N ASP A 43 -19.27 5.48 -6.02
CA ASP A 43 -19.90 6.79 -5.86
C ASP A 43 -19.37 7.52 -4.64
N SER A 44 -19.24 6.81 -3.52
CA SER A 44 -18.69 7.34 -2.26
C SER A 44 -18.02 6.24 -1.45
N LEU A 45 -16.85 6.55 -0.90
CA LEU A 45 -16.09 5.68 -0.01
C LEU A 45 -15.45 6.52 1.07
N THR A 46 -15.70 6.16 2.32
CA THR A 46 -15.09 6.81 3.49
C THR A 46 -14.09 5.88 4.14
N LEU A 47 -12.84 6.31 4.26
CA LEU A 47 -11.73 5.53 4.82
C LEU A 47 -11.08 6.24 6.01
N PRO A 48 -10.56 5.50 7.01
CA PRO A 48 -9.86 6.08 8.14
C PRO A 48 -8.50 6.67 7.73
N GLN A 49 -8.15 7.85 8.25
CA GLN A 49 -6.81 8.42 8.15
C GLN A 49 -5.87 7.78 9.18
N GLY A 50 -4.56 7.90 8.98
CA GLY A 50 -3.55 7.41 9.92
C GLY A 50 -3.67 5.90 10.18
N SER A 51 -4.07 5.12 9.18
CA SER A 51 -4.32 3.68 9.31
C SER A 51 -3.66 2.90 8.19
N ILE A 52 -3.50 1.60 8.41
CA ILE A 52 -3.06 0.65 7.40
C ILE A 52 -4.29 -0.13 6.92
N ILE A 53 -4.70 0.13 5.68
CA ILE A 53 -5.92 -0.39 5.08
C ILE A 53 -5.55 -1.53 4.14
N ALA A 54 -5.91 -2.76 4.47
CA ALA A 54 -5.83 -3.88 3.54
C ALA A 54 -6.91 -3.74 2.45
N VAL A 55 -6.52 -3.80 1.19
CA VAL A 55 -7.43 -3.82 0.04
C VAL A 55 -7.47 -5.24 -0.51
N ILE A 56 -8.56 -5.95 -0.27
CA ILE A 56 -8.74 -7.35 -0.65
C ILE A 56 -9.82 -7.50 -1.73
N GLY A 57 -9.88 -8.66 -2.36
CA GLY A 57 -10.82 -9.02 -3.43
C GLY A 57 -10.20 -9.99 -4.41
N HIS A 58 -10.98 -10.63 -5.27
CA HIS A 58 -10.49 -11.58 -6.27
C HIS A 58 -9.60 -10.91 -7.32
N ASN A 59 -8.88 -11.73 -8.11
CA ASN A 59 -8.14 -11.22 -9.26
C ASN A 59 -9.13 -10.60 -10.25
N GLY A 60 -8.84 -9.38 -10.72
CA GLY A 60 -9.77 -8.63 -11.57
C GLY A 60 -10.83 -7.80 -10.82
N ALA A 61 -10.91 -7.86 -9.48
CA ALA A 61 -11.88 -7.11 -8.67
C ALA A 61 -11.75 -5.57 -8.76
N GLY A 62 -10.72 -5.05 -9.42
CA GLY A 62 -10.50 -3.61 -9.57
C GLY A 62 -9.56 -2.98 -8.54
N LYS A 63 -8.86 -3.76 -7.70
CA LYS A 63 -7.98 -3.27 -6.62
C LYS A 63 -6.88 -2.32 -7.14
N SER A 64 -6.05 -2.78 -8.07
CA SER A 64 -4.97 -1.97 -8.66
C SER A 64 -5.53 -0.79 -9.47
N THR A 65 -6.69 -0.96 -10.11
CA THR A 65 -7.39 0.14 -10.79
C THR A 65 -7.83 1.22 -9.79
N PHE A 66 -8.40 0.82 -8.65
CA PHE A 66 -8.76 1.75 -7.57
C PHE A 66 -7.52 2.49 -7.04
N ALA A 67 -6.43 1.78 -6.77
CA ALA A 67 -5.17 2.35 -6.31
C ALA A 67 -4.62 3.39 -7.30
N ARG A 68 -4.56 3.06 -8.59
CA ARG A 68 -4.12 3.96 -9.65
C ARG A 68 -5.03 5.19 -9.79
N CYS A 69 -6.34 4.99 -9.69
CA CYS A 69 -7.32 6.08 -9.66
C CYS A 69 -7.11 6.98 -8.43
N LEU A 70 -6.94 6.40 -7.24
CA LEU A 70 -6.68 7.14 -6.00
C LEU A 70 -5.41 8.00 -6.11
N CYS A 71 -4.32 7.44 -6.63
CA CYS A 71 -3.07 8.15 -6.84
C CYS A 71 -3.11 9.18 -8.00
N GLY A 72 -4.23 9.29 -8.75
CA GLY A 72 -4.36 10.20 -9.88
C GLY A 72 -3.61 9.76 -11.13
N LEU A 73 -3.14 8.52 -11.21
CA LEU A 73 -2.42 7.97 -12.35
C LEU A 73 -3.34 7.75 -13.55
N GLU A 74 -4.60 7.39 -13.31
CA GLU A 74 -5.59 7.20 -14.38
C GLU A 74 -6.21 8.54 -14.81
N LYS A 75 -5.87 8.97 -16.03
CA LYS A 75 -6.24 10.29 -16.55
C LYS A 75 -7.76 10.50 -16.68
N HIS A 76 -8.50 9.43 -16.94
CA HIS A 76 -9.94 9.48 -17.18
C HIS A 76 -10.79 9.30 -15.91
N CYS A 77 -10.17 8.96 -14.77
CA CYS A 77 -10.87 8.91 -13.48
C CYS A 77 -11.07 10.33 -12.92
N LYS A 78 -12.33 10.79 -12.90
CA LYS A 78 -12.71 12.14 -12.45
C LYS A 78 -12.91 12.26 -10.93
N GLY A 79 -12.79 11.17 -10.18
CA GLY A 79 -13.01 11.16 -8.73
C GLY A 79 -12.22 12.22 -7.96
N VAL A 80 -12.75 12.60 -6.83
CA VAL A 80 -12.19 13.60 -5.91
C VAL A 80 -11.93 12.95 -4.56
N VAL A 81 -10.82 13.30 -3.91
CA VAL A 81 -10.53 12.96 -2.52
C VAL A 81 -10.74 14.19 -1.65
N ASN A 82 -11.50 14.06 -0.57
CA ASN A 82 -11.65 15.10 0.44
C ASN A 82 -10.95 14.67 1.71
N ILE A 83 -10.01 15.49 2.19
CA ILE A 83 -9.29 15.29 3.45
C ILE A 83 -9.46 16.58 4.28
N ASN A 84 -10.06 16.45 5.44
CA ASN A 84 -10.25 17.59 6.37
C ASN A 84 -10.90 18.82 5.71
N GLY A 85 -11.86 18.60 4.79
CA GLY A 85 -12.55 19.66 4.05
C GLY A 85 -11.84 20.13 2.77
N ASN A 86 -10.57 19.76 2.56
CA ASN A 86 -9.84 20.11 1.35
C ASN A 86 -10.10 19.07 0.25
N GLN A 87 -10.45 19.52 -0.95
CA GLN A 87 -10.70 18.67 -2.10
C GLN A 87 -9.47 18.57 -2.99
N TYR A 88 -9.11 17.32 -3.32
CA TYR A 88 -7.98 16.99 -4.18
C TYR A 88 -8.49 16.37 -5.47
N ASN A 89 -8.39 17.11 -6.56
CA ASN A 89 -8.66 16.59 -7.90
C ASN A 89 -7.53 15.65 -8.37
N ARG A 90 -7.69 15.04 -9.57
CA ARG A 90 -6.72 14.10 -10.11
C ARG A 90 -5.27 14.60 -10.09
N LYS A 91 -5.01 15.83 -10.54
CA LYS A 91 -3.64 16.38 -10.60
C LYS A 91 -3.05 16.59 -9.21
N GLN A 92 -3.87 17.04 -8.27
CA GLN A 92 -3.45 17.26 -6.88
C GLN A 92 -3.18 15.93 -6.15
N ARG A 93 -3.91 14.86 -6.50
CA ARG A 93 -3.65 13.51 -5.94
C ARG A 93 -2.28 12.96 -6.31
N LEU A 94 -1.68 13.34 -7.45
CA LEU A 94 -0.29 12.99 -7.79
C LEU A 94 0.73 13.52 -6.76
N SER A 95 0.42 14.62 -6.08
CA SER A 95 1.27 15.16 -5.01
C SER A 95 0.84 14.73 -3.61
N LEU A 96 -0.36 14.22 -3.44
CA LEU A 96 -0.91 13.70 -2.19
C LEU A 96 -0.50 12.25 -1.93
N CYS A 97 -0.44 11.45 -2.99
CA CYS A 97 -0.24 10.00 -2.94
C CYS A 97 1.13 9.60 -3.48
N TYR A 98 1.66 8.49 -2.98
CA TYR A 98 2.76 7.74 -3.58
C TYR A 98 2.34 6.29 -3.77
N MET A 99 2.66 5.67 -4.91
CA MET A 99 2.32 4.29 -5.19
C MET A 99 3.58 3.46 -5.44
N VAL A 100 3.73 2.39 -4.68
CA VAL A 100 4.67 1.29 -4.95
C VAL A 100 3.92 0.27 -5.81
N MET A 101 4.40 0.07 -7.03
CA MET A 101 3.79 -0.83 -8.01
C MET A 101 4.19 -2.28 -7.74
N GLN A 102 3.37 -3.23 -8.18
CA GLN A 102 3.67 -4.66 -8.11
C GLN A 102 4.96 -5.01 -8.86
N ASP A 103 5.16 -4.47 -10.07
CA ASP A 103 6.44 -4.55 -10.79
C ASP A 103 7.25 -3.28 -10.56
N VAL A 104 8.15 -3.34 -9.57
CA VAL A 104 9.04 -2.23 -9.20
C VAL A 104 10.11 -1.91 -10.25
N ASN A 105 10.35 -2.79 -11.25
CA ASN A 105 11.31 -2.51 -12.31
C ASN A 105 10.90 -1.30 -13.18
N HIS A 106 9.61 -0.99 -13.24
CA HIS A 106 9.10 0.18 -13.96
C HIS A 106 9.17 1.47 -13.13
N GLN A 107 9.66 1.41 -11.90
CA GLN A 107 9.63 2.52 -10.95
C GLN A 107 11.03 2.96 -10.52
N LEU A 108 12.02 2.09 -10.63
CA LEU A 108 13.40 2.32 -10.22
C LEU A 108 14.26 2.59 -11.47
N PHE A 109 14.84 3.79 -11.60
CA PHE A 109 15.51 4.22 -12.83
C PHE A 109 16.75 5.10 -12.64
N THR A 110 17.12 5.43 -11.38
CA THR A 110 18.31 6.24 -11.10
C THR A 110 19.61 5.43 -11.18
N GLU A 111 20.76 6.12 -11.12
CA GLU A 111 22.07 5.47 -11.22
C GLU A 111 22.47 4.75 -9.92
N SER A 112 21.90 5.15 -8.77
CA SER A 112 22.17 4.51 -7.48
C SER A 112 20.92 4.37 -6.62
N THR A 113 20.93 3.41 -5.69
CA THR A 113 19.86 3.22 -4.70
C THR A 113 19.69 4.46 -3.82
N GLU A 114 20.76 5.16 -3.46
CA GLU A 114 20.67 6.39 -2.68
C GLU A 114 20.01 7.52 -3.48
N GLU A 115 20.34 7.67 -4.75
CA GLU A 115 19.70 8.68 -5.63
C GLU A 115 18.20 8.42 -5.80
N GLU A 116 17.77 7.15 -5.87
CA GLU A 116 16.37 6.79 -5.93
C GLU A 116 15.59 7.28 -4.69
N MET A 117 16.24 7.18 -3.52
CA MET A 117 15.69 7.72 -2.27
C MET A 117 15.62 9.25 -2.30
N LEU A 118 16.73 9.92 -2.67
CA LEU A 118 16.82 11.37 -2.69
C LEU A 118 15.84 12.02 -3.67
N LEU A 119 15.59 11.39 -4.82
CA LEU A 119 14.62 11.84 -5.82
C LEU A 119 13.18 11.87 -5.27
N SER A 120 12.87 10.97 -4.34
CA SER A 120 11.53 10.86 -3.74
C SER A 120 11.28 11.88 -2.63
N MET A 121 12.32 12.60 -2.20
CA MET A 121 12.25 13.61 -1.14
C MET A 121 11.94 14.99 -1.73
N LYS A 122 11.21 15.82 -1.00
CA LYS A 122 11.03 17.23 -1.32
C LYS A 122 12.33 18.02 -1.14
N GLU A 123 13.05 17.73 -0.05
CA GLU A 123 14.37 18.27 0.25
C GLU A 123 15.34 17.09 0.43
N PRO A 124 16.30 16.87 -0.50
CA PRO A 124 17.24 15.77 -0.43
C PRO A 124 18.03 15.74 0.87
N ASN A 125 18.04 14.59 1.57
CA ASN A 125 18.75 14.39 2.84
C ASN A 125 19.38 12.99 2.89
N THR A 126 20.67 12.92 2.61
CA THR A 126 21.46 11.67 2.57
C THR A 126 21.49 10.96 3.92
N SER A 127 21.51 11.72 5.04
CA SER A 127 21.51 11.14 6.38
C SER A 127 20.18 10.42 6.67
N GLN A 128 19.05 10.98 6.24
CA GLN A 128 17.74 10.36 6.38
C GLN A 128 17.61 9.14 5.45
N ALA A 129 18.04 9.25 4.20
CA ALA A 129 18.07 8.15 3.25
C ALA A 129 18.91 6.98 3.80
N GLY A 130 20.12 7.27 4.30
CA GLY A 130 21.00 6.25 4.89
C GLY A 130 20.37 5.51 6.07
N ARG A 131 19.66 6.22 6.96
CA ARG A 131 18.96 5.57 8.10
C ARG A 131 17.87 4.61 7.65
N ILE A 132 17.08 4.97 6.63
CA ILE A 132 16.03 4.09 6.11
C ILE A 132 16.65 2.88 5.39
N LEU A 133 17.70 3.10 4.60
CA LEU A 133 18.43 2.01 3.95
C LEU A 133 19.03 1.03 4.97
N GLN A 134 19.53 1.52 6.11
CA GLN A 134 20.01 0.66 7.20
C GLN A 134 18.90 -0.19 7.81
N ARG A 135 17.74 0.38 8.10
CA ARG A 135 16.57 -0.32 8.66
C ARG A 135 16.04 -1.43 7.76
N LEU A 136 16.17 -1.28 6.44
CA LEU A 136 15.73 -2.25 5.44
C LEU A 136 16.85 -3.16 4.94
N ASP A 137 18.01 -3.19 5.62
CA ASP A 137 19.20 -3.97 5.23
C ASP A 137 19.64 -3.72 3.77
N LEU A 138 19.63 -2.45 3.38
CA LEU A 138 19.98 -2.01 2.02
C LEU A 138 21.20 -1.09 1.98
N PHE A 139 21.72 -0.62 3.12
CA PHE A 139 22.78 0.40 3.16
C PHE A 139 24.02 0.01 2.41
N GLN A 140 24.40 -1.27 2.44
CA GLN A 140 25.54 -1.83 1.70
C GLN A 140 25.38 -1.77 0.17
N PHE A 141 24.17 -1.51 -0.30
CA PHE A 141 23.83 -1.40 -1.72
C PHE A 141 23.53 0.04 -2.16
N LYS A 142 23.77 1.04 -1.29
CA LYS A 142 23.39 2.43 -1.53
C LYS A 142 23.95 3.00 -2.84
N ASP A 143 25.19 2.62 -3.20
CA ASP A 143 25.91 3.06 -4.40
C ASP A 143 25.67 2.14 -5.61
N ARG A 144 24.83 1.10 -5.49
CA ARG A 144 24.51 0.19 -6.59
C ARG A 144 23.33 0.70 -7.40
N HIS A 145 23.41 0.49 -8.71
CA HIS A 145 22.29 0.71 -9.60
C HIS A 145 21.11 -0.19 -9.20
N PRO A 146 19.88 0.31 -9.06
CA PRO A 146 18.73 -0.47 -8.60
C PRO A 146 18.48 -1.73 -9.42
N MET A 147 18.73 -1.68 -10.73
CA MET A 147 18.53 -2.84 -11.61
C MET A 147 19.52 -3.98 -11.35
N ALA A 148 20.65 -3.72 -10.68
CA ALA A 148 21.61 -4.76 -10.28
C ALA A 148 21.24 -5.48 -8.97
N LEU A 149 20.16 -5.07 -8.32
CA LEU A 149 19.64 -5.67 -7.09
C LEU A 149 18.79 -6.92 -7.36
N SER A 150 18.69 -7.81 -6.37
CA SER A 150 17.72 -8.91 -6.41
C SER A 150 16.28 -8.40 -6.37
N GLY A 151 15.29 -9.23 -6.76
CA GLY A 151 13.88 -8.84 -6.74
C GLY A 151 13.42 -8.34 -5.37
N GLY A 152 13.75 -9.05 -4.29
CA GLY A 152 13.40 -8.63 -2.92
C GLY A 152 14.12 -7.34 -2.48
N GLN A 153 15.37 -7.13 -2.90
CA GLN A 153 16.07 -5.86 -2.64
C GLN A 153 15.41 -4.69 -3.38
N LYS A 154 15.06 -4.86 -4.66
CA LYS A 154 14.31 -3.85 -5.43
C LYS A 154 12.98 -3.49 -4.77
N GLN A 155 12.24 -4.51 -4.29
CA GLN A 155 10.98 -4.31 -3.59
C GLN A 155 11.19 -3.46 -2.33
N ARG A 156 12.20 -3.78 -1.52
CA ARG A 156 12.53 -2.99 -0.32
C ARG A 156 13.01 -1.58 -0.66
N VAL A 157 13.74 -1.37 -1.77
CA VAL A 157 14.10 -0.01 -2.24
C VAL A 157 12.83 0.79 -2.58
N ALA A 158 11.88 0.21 -3.32
CA ALA A 158 10.63 0.89 -3.64
C ALA A 158 9.79 1.23 -2.39
N ILE A 159 9.81 0.36 -1.37
CA ILE A 159 9.21 0.67 -0.06
C ILE A 159 9.96 1.81 0.62
N ALA A 160 11.30 1.80 0.60
CA ALA A 160 12.13 2.86 1.17
C ALA A 160 11.83 4.23 0.55
N THR A 161 11.64 4.29 -0.78
CA THR A 161 11.28 5.53 -1.49
C THR A 161 9.90 6.04 -1.11
N ALA A 162 8.93 5.14 -0.86
CA ALA A 162 7.61 5.52 -0.34
C ALA A 162 7.70 6.09 1.08
N LEU A 163 8.47 5.43 1.97
CA LEU A 163 8.71 5.86 3.36
C LEU A 163 9.26 7.28 3.46
N ILE A 164 10.25 7.58 2.62
CA ILE A 164 10.96 8.86 2.66
C ILE A 164 10.18 10.00 1.99
N SER A 165 9.17 9.66 1.18
CA SER A 165 8.35 10.63 0.48
C SER A 165 7.47 11.44 1.46
N ASP A 166 7.29 12.73 1.17
CA ASP A 166 6.42 13.63 1.95
C ASP A 166 4.93 13.45 1.65
N ARG A 167 4.52 12.28 1.15
CA ARG A 167 3.13 12.01 0.78
C ARG A 167 2.31 11.62 2.01
N GLU A 168 1.02 11.98 2.00
CA GLU A 168 0.08 11.68 3.09
C GLU A 168 -0.54 10.29 2.95
N ILE A 169 -0.73 9.83 1.69
CA ILE A 169 -1.32 8.54 1.37
C ILE A 169 -0.28 7.71 0.59
N LEU A 170 0.06 6.55 1.14
CA LEU A 170 0.97 5.60 0.52
C LEU A 170 0.18 4.38 0.06
N VAL A 171 0.41 3.95 -1.16
CA VAL A 171 -0.28 2.79 -1.73
C VAL A 171 0.76 1.75 -2.12
N PHE A 172 0.56 0.52 -1.69
CA PHE A 172 1.45 -0.60 -1.94
C PHE A 172 0.67 -1.70 -2.66
N ASP A 173 1.09 -2.04 -3.87
CA ASP A 173 0.47 -3.10 -4.67
C ASP A 173 1.33 -4.36 -4.57
N GLU A 174 0.85 -5.37 -3.83
CA GLU A 174 1.51 -6.65 -3.53
C GLU A 174 2.94 -6.50 -2.97
N PRO A 175 3.16 -5.74 -1.87
CA PRO A 175 4.50 -5.36 -1.40
C PRO A 175 5.34 -6.54 -0.88
N THR A 176 4.73 -7.68 -0.57
CA THR A 176 5.40 -8.88 -0.04
C THR A 176 5.50 -10.02 -1.05
N SER A 177 5.12 -9.76 -2.31
CA SER A 177 5.21 -10.78 -3.35
C SER A 177 6.65 -11.28 -3.54
N GLY A 178 6.86 -12.59 -3.39
CA GLY A 178 8.18 -13.21 -3.51
C GLY A 178 9.11 -13.01 -2.30
N LEU A 179 8.64 -12.42 -1.20
CA LEU A 179 9.41 -12.30 0.05
C LEU A 179 9.19 -13.53 0.93
N ASP A 180 10.25 -13.90 1.67
CA ASP A 180 10.14 -14.85 2.78
C ASP A 180 9.48 -14.21 4.01
N LEU A 181 9.24 -15.00 5.04
CA LEU A 181 8.56 -14.56 6.27
C LEU A 181 9.32 -13.45 7.00
N GLN A 182 10.66 -13.51 7.03
CA GLN A 182 11.47 -12.51 7.71
C GLN A 182 11.33 -11.14 7.03
N HIS A 183 11.50 -11.11 5.72
CA HIS A 183 11.39 -9.87 4.95
C HIS A 183 9.95 -9.32 4.92
N MET A 184 8.93 -10.21 4.90
CA MET A 184 7.54 -9.79 5.07
C MET A 184 7.32 -9.08 6.41
N GLN A 185 7.90 -9.60 7.51
CA GLN A 185 7.79 -8.97 8.82
C GLN A 185 8.50 -7.61 8.88
N GLU A 186 9.63 -7.46 8.19
CA GLU A 186 10.31 -6.16 8.04
C GLU A 186 9.38 -5.14 7.34
N VAL A 187 8.72 -5.55 6.25
CA VAL A 187 7.71 -4.71 5.57
C VAL A 187 6.56 -4.34 6.50
N ALA A 188 6.03 -5.29 7.27
CA ALA A 188 4.96 -5.04 8.24
C ALA A 188 5.37 -4.02 9.30
N ASN A 189 6.62 -4.10 9.80
CA ASN A 189 7.16 -3.16 10.77
C ASN A 189 7.29 -1.75 10.18
N GLU A 190 7.73 -1.63 8.91
CA GLU A 190 7.84 -0.33 8.24
C GLU A 190 6.47 0.29 7.97
N LEU A 191 5.47 -0.51 7.55
CA LEU A 191 4.10 -0.04 7.40
C LEU A 191 3.55 0.48 8.74
N THR A 192 3.87 -0.21 9.83
CA THR A 192 3.53 0.23 11.19
C THR A 192 4.17 1.57 11.54
N ALA A 193 5.47 1.74 11.25
CA ALA A 193 6.17 3.00 11.48
C ALA A 193 5.57 4.17 10.66
N ILE A 194 5.07 3.90 9.45
CA ILE A 194 4.33 4.88 8.63
C ILE A 194 3.05 5.33 9.36
N GLN A 195 2.30 4.39 9.91
CA GLN A 195 1.08 4.67 10.67
C GLN A 195 1.39 5.52 11.90
N ASP A 196 2.46 5.21 12.63
CA ASP A 196 2.90 5.96 13.81
C ASP A 196 3.31 7.42 13.46
N MET A 197 3.68 7.69 12.19
CA MET A 197 3.87 9.05 11.66
C MET A 197 2.55 9.74 11.27
N GLY A 198 1.39 9.11 11.47
CA GLY A 198 0.08 9.63 11.13
C GLY A 198 -0.27 9.56 9.64
N LYS A 199 0.55 8.90 8.80
CA LYS A 199 0.28 8.68 7.38
C LYS A 199 -0.72 7.54 7.18
N THR A 200 -1.43 7.56 6.06
CA THR A 200 -2.36 6.50 5.68
C THR A 200 -1.71 5.57 4.65
N SER A 201 -1.78 4.28 4.88
CA SER A 201 -1.30 3.27 3.92
C SER A 201 -2.45 2.42 3.40
N LEU A 202 -2.53 2.22 2.07
CA LEU A 202 -3.38 1.22 1.44
C LEU A 202 -2.48 0.10 0.93
N VAL A 203 -2.76 -1.14 1.33
CA VAL A 203 -1.97 -2.32 0.99
C VAL A 203 -2.86 -3.29 0.25
N ILE A 204 -2.68 -3.38 -1.07
CA ILE A 204 -3.32 -4.42 -1.88
C ILE A 204 -2.52 -5.68 -1.67
N THR A 205 -3.14 -6.73 -1.17
CA THR A 205 -2.44 -7.99 -0.97
C THR A 205 -3.38 -9.19 -0.82
N HIS A 206 -2.85 -10.36 -1.18
CA HIS A 206 -3.42 -11.67 -0.90
C HIS A 206 -2.70 -12.39 0.26
N ASP A 207 -1.81 -11.69 0.95
CA ASP A 207 -1.00 -12.21 2.04
C ASP A 207 -1.74 -12.01 3.37
N TYR A 208 -2.43 -13.07 3.84
CA TYR A 208 -3.14 -13.06 5.11
C TYR A 208 -2.21 -12.71 6.28
N GLU A 209 -0.97 -13.23 6.26
CA GLU A 209 0.02 -13.04 7.33
C GLU A 209 0.41 -11.57 7.45
N LEU A 210 0.63 -10.89 6.30
CA LEU A 210 0.88 -9.44 6.29
C LEU A 210 -0.31 -8.66 6.86
N ILE A 211 -1.54 -9.00 6.44
CA ILE A 211 -2.75 -8.28 6.88
C ILE A 211 -2.89 -8.36 8.40
N VAL A 212 -2.79 -9.54 8.99
CA VAL A 212 -2.97 -9.71 10.45
C VAL A 212 -1.78 -9.20 11.27
N SER A 213 -0.62 -8.98 10.63
CA SER A 213 0.57 -8.43 11.29
C SER A 213 0.50 -6.92 11.50
N CYS A 214 -0.08 -6.17 10.57
CA CYS A 214 0.02 -4.71 10.60
C CYS A 214 -1.26 -3.94 10.23
N CYS A 215 -2.20 -4.52 9.47
CA CYS A 215 -3.38 -3.78 9.04
C CYS A 215 -4.36 -3.52 10.18
N THR A 216 -5.06 -2.38 10.10
CA THR A 216 -6.04 -1.94 11.08
C THR A 216 -7.47 -1.89 10.50
N TYR A 217 -7.57 -1.91 9.19
CA TYR A 217 -8.82 -1.78 8.46
C TYR A 217 -8.81 -2.62 7.18
N VAL A 218 -9.97 -3.07 6.76
CA VAL A 218 -10.14 -3.84 5.51
C VAL A 218 -11.14 -3.14 4.60
N LEU A 219 -10.77 -3.03 3.33
CA LEU A 219 -11.62 -2.63 2.21
C LEU A 219 -11.70 -3.81 1.24
N HIS A 220 -12.88 -4.39 1.08
CA HIS A 220 -13.14 -5.48 0.16
C HIS A 220 -13.79 -4.95 -1.12
N LEU A 221 -13.13 -5.16 -2.25
CA LEU A 221 -13.58 -4.79 -3.59
C LEU A 221 -13.94 -6.03 -4.39
N GLU A 222 -15.07 -5.98 -5.10
CA GLU A 222 -15.46 -6.98 -6.12
C GLU A 222 -16.10 -6.27 -7.31
N ASP A 223 -15.75 -6.69 -8.51
CA ASP A 223 -16.31 -6.16 -9.78
C ASP A 223 -16.28 -4.62 -9.84
N GLY A 224 -15.20 -4.03 -9.38
CA GLY A 224 -15.02 -2.57 -9.36
C GLY A 224 -15.88 -1.82 -8.35
N LYS A 225 -16.54 -2.52 -7.41
CA LYS A 225 -17.42 -1.95 -6.40
C LYS A 225 -16.95 -2.31 -4.99
N ILE A 226 -17.37 -1.51 -4.02
CA ILE A 226 -17.15 -1.83 -2.60
C ILE A 226 -18.14 -2.90 -2.18
N GLN A 227 -17.63 -4.05 -1.78
CA GLN A 227 -18.44 -5.13 -1.23
C GLN A 227 -18.69 -4.93 0.27
N GLU A 228 -17.64 -4.66 1.01
CA GLU A 228 -17.68 -4.35 2.43
C GLU A 228 -16.44 -3.59 2.89
N GLN A 229 -16.53 -2.99 4.06
CA GLN A 229 -15.39 -2.39 4.75
C GLN A 229 -15.58 -2.50 6.27
N TYR A 230 -14.49 -2.76 7.00
CA TYR A 230 -14.56 -2.97 8.44
C TYR A 230 -13.22 -2.78 9.14
N VAL A 231 -13.30 -2.51 10.45
CA VAL A 231 -12.13 -2.49 11.35
C VAL A 231 -11.61 -3.91 11.53
N LEU A 232 -10.29 -4.08 11.54
CA LEU A 232 -9.66 -5.39 11.75
C LEU A 232 -9.52 -5.68 13.27
N ASP A 233 -10.65 -5.69 13.96
CA ASP A 233 -10.81 -6.19 15.34
C ASP A 233 -11.04 -7.72 15.33
N GLU A 234 -11.36 -8.31 16.49
CA GLU A 234 -11.62 -9.75 16.58
C GLU A 234 -12.71 -10.23 15.63
N LYS A 235 -13.78 -9.44 15.44
CA LYS A 235 -14.88 -9.77 14.50
C LYS A 235 -14.42 -9.59 13.06
N GLY A 236 -13.64 -8.56 12.78
CA GLY A 236 -13.02 -8.31 11.48
C GLY A 236 -12.10 -9.44 11.05
N ILE A 237 -11.30 -9.97 11.97
CA ILE A 237 -10.44 -11.13 11.72
C ILE A 237 -11.25 -12.37 11.34
N GLN A 238 -12.40 -12.64 11.97
CA GLN A 238 -13.26 -13.77 11.60
C GLN A 238 -13.84 -13.60 10.18
N ARG A 239 -14.21 -12.36 9.79
CA ARG A 239 -14.64 -12.04 8.42
C ARG A 239 -13.50 -12.26 7.43
N LEU A 240 -12.32 -11.77 7.75
CA LEU A 240 -11.11 -11.96 6.93
C LEU A 240 -10.80 -13.45 6.72
N LYS A 241 -10.81 -14.25 7.78
CA LYS A 241 -10.64 -15.72 7.70
C LYS A 241 -11.67 -16.36 6.77
N THR A 242 -12.93 -15.97 6.90
CA THR A 242 -14.02 -16.49 6.05
C THR A 242 -13.77 -16.15 4.57
N PHE A 243 -13.31 -14.94 4.27
CA PHE A 243 -12.94 -14.55 2.91
C PHE A 243 -11.83 -15.46 2.36
N PHE A 244 -10.71 -15.61 3.08
CA PHE A 244 -9.59 -16.42 2.64
C PHE A 244 -9.89 -17.94 2.56
N MET A 245 -10.84 -18.46 3.35
CA MET A 245 -11.31 -19.85 3.23
C MET A 245 -12.12 -20.10 1.97
N LYS A 246 -12.85 -19.10 1.47
CA LYS A 246 -13.68 -19.22 0.26
C LYS A 246 -12.90 -19.02 -1.03
N THR A 247 -11.75 -18.34 -0.98
CA THR A 247 -10.93 -17.98 -2.15
C THR A 247 -9.81 -18.98 -2.43
N ARG A 248 -9.65 -20.01 -1.62
CA ARG A 248 -8.78 -21.17 -1.83
C ARG A 248 -9.56 -22.30 -2.47
#